data_ea8327d872896ec8f6db06989bd3d7e0
#
_entry.id   ea8327d872896ec8f6db06989bd3d7e0
#
_cell.length_a   1.000
_cell.length_b   1.000
_cell.length_c   1.000
_cell.angle_alpha   90.00
_cell.angle_beta   90.00
_cell.angle_gamma   90.00
#
_symmetry.space_group_name_H-M   'P 1'
#
loop_
_entity.id
_entity.type
_entity.pdbx_description
1 polymer ?
#
loop_
_entity_poly.entity_id
_entity_poly.type
_entity_poly.pdbx_seq_one_letter_code
_entity_poly.pdbx_strand_id
1 'polypeptide(L)'
;MSETYRACLVGCGRMGATIDDEVAGRPDSFLWMPFSHAAAAVACDRIRLVAVSDVVEEKAEATRARYKAERHYTDYQQMIRQEKPDIVCIATRPATRAEITIFAAENGVKGIYAEKPLCCSMEEADAMVEAVQKHQVKF
;
A
#
# COMPACT_ATOMS: atom_id res chain seq x y z
N MET A 1 10.74 23.49 4.28
CA MET A 1 10.88 22.16 3.65
C MET A 1 9.54 21.46 3.75
N SER A 2 9.03 20.88 2.67
CA SER A 2 7.77 20.12 2.73
C SER A 2 7.99 18.83 3.53
N GLU A 3 7.04 18.51 4.40
CA GLU A 3 7.06 17.27 5.19
C GLU A 3 7.03 16.06 4.25
N THR A 4 7.92 15.09 4.47
CA THR A 4 7.98 13.83 3.72
C THR A 4 7.34 12.73 4.54
N TYR A 5 6.39 12.01 3.95
CA TYR A 5 5.66 10.92 4.59
C TYR A 5 6.31 9.57 4.30
N ARG A 6 6.43 8.74 5.32
CA ARG A 6 6.88 7.35 5.20
C ARG A 6 5.71 6.49 4.75
N ALA A 7 5.86 5.80 3.63
CA ALA A 7 4.83 4.90 3.11
C ALA A 7 5.30 3.44 3.11
N CYS A 8 4.37 2.53 3.40
CA CYS A 8 4.53 1.10 3.22
C CYS A 8 3.50 0.56 2.23
N LEU A 9 3.86 -0.49 1.48
CA LEU A 9 2.98 -1.19 0.56
C LEU A 9 2.70 -2.60 1.07
N VAL A 10 1.43 -2.99 1.11
CA VAL A 10 0.97 -4.36 1.36
C VAL A 10 0.36 -4.93 0.09
N GLY A 11 0.98 -5.98 -0.44
CA GLY A 11 0.62 -6.60 -1.71
C GLY A 11 1.49 -6.10 -2.87
N CYS A 12 2.44 -6.94 -3.29
CA CYS A 12 3.41 -6.67 -4.35
C CYS A 12 3.02 -7.35 -5.68
N GLY A 13 1.72 -7.55 -5.89
CA GLY A 13 1.17 -8.09 -7.12
C GLY A 13 1.00 -7.03 -8.21
N ARG A 14 0.11 -7.35 -9.17
CA ARG A 14 -0.13 -6.54 -10.36
C ARG A 14 -0.38 -5.05 -10.03
N MET A 15 -1.40 -4.73 -9.25
CA MET A 15 -1.71 -3.32 -8.89
C MET A 15 -0.72 -2.72 -7.90
N GLY A 16 -0.11 -3.55 -7.06
CA GLY A 16 0.91 -3.08 -6.12
C GLY A 16 2.19 -2.64 -6.80
N ALA A 17 2.68 -3.38 -7.83
CA ALA A 17 4.05 -3.21 -8.31
C ALA A 17 4.28 -3.38 -9.81
N THR A 18 3.47 -4.17 -10.56
CA THR A 18 3.89 -4.62 -11.90
C THR A 18 2.99 -4.19 -13.06
N ILE A 19 1.82 -3.59 -12.81
CA ILE A 19 0.89 -3.19 -13.88
C ILE A 19 1.51 -2.19 -14.86
N ASP A 20 2.47 -1.39 -14.42
CA ASP A 20 3.15 -0.44 -15.29
C ASP A 20 3.81 -1.13 -16.48
N ASP A 21 4.30 -2.36 -16.32
CA ASP A 21 4.92 -3.13 -17.41
C ASP A 21 3.91 -3.52 -18.50
N GLU A 22 2.64 -3.72 -18.12
CA GLU A 22 1.59 -4.09 -19.07
C GLU A 22 1.07 -2.88 -19.86
N VAL A 23 1.17 -1.69 -19.30
CA VAL A 23 0.61 -0.47 -19.89
C VAL A 23 1.67 0.42 -20.56
N ALA A 24 2.94 0.29 -20.21
CA ALA A 24 4.04 1.11 -20.72
C ALA A 24 4.15 1.14 -22.25
N GLY A 25 3.78 0.04 -22.94
CA GLY A 25 3.82 -0.07 -24.40
C GLY A 25 2.61 0.53 -25.12
N ARG A 26 1.62 1.06 -24.41
CA ARG A 26 0.43 1.66 -25.03
C ARG A 26 0.70 3.09 -25.49
N PRO A 27 0.14 3.54 -26.63
CA PRO A 27 0.37 4.90 -27.14
C PRO A 27 -0.05 6.02 -26.16
N ASP A 28 -1.02 5.74 -25.29
CA ASP A 28 -1.59 6.66 -24.32
C ASP A 28 -1.08 6.44 -22.89
N SER A 29 -0.06 5.61 -22.70
CA SER A 29 0.47 5.25 -21.36
C SER A 29 0.91 6.46 -20.54
N PHE A 30 1.40 7.51 -21.20
CA PHE A 30 1.84 8.74 -20.53
C PHE A 30 0.72 9.47 -19.75
N LEU A 31 -0.56 9.18 -20.05
CA LEU A 31 -1.71 9.75 -19.33
C LEU A 31 -2.02 9.03 -18.01
N TRP A 32 -1.51 7.80 -17.83
CA TRP A 32 -1.89 6.90 -16.76
C TRP A 32 -0.74 6.52 -15.83
N MET A 33 0.46 6.56 -16.36
CA MET A 33 1.65 6.22 -15.56
C MET A 33 2.12 7.41 -14.71
N PRO A 34 2.59 7.14 -13.50
CA PRO A 34 2.75 5.83 -12.86
C PRO A 34 1.41 5.24 -12.39
N PHE A 35 1.18 3.96 -12.59
CA PHE A 35 -0.12 3.32 -12.39
C PHE A 35 -0.15 2.39 -11.16
N SER A 36 0.95 1.67 -10.87
CA SER A 36 1.03 0.86 -9.64
C SER A 36 1.21 1.72 -8.38
N HIS A 37 0.78 1.17 -7.25
CA HIS A 37 0.96 1.84 -5.95
C HIS A 37 2.43 2.16 -5.65
N ALA A 38 3.34 1.22 -5.91
CA ALA A 38 4.76 1.43 -5.69
C ALA A 38 5.34 2.53 -6.60
N ALA A 39 5.00 2.50 -7.90
CA ALA A 39 5.45 3.51 -8.85
C ALA A 39 4.91 4.90 -8.50
N ALA A 40 3.62 5.00 -8.15
CA ALA A 40 2.99 6.25 -7.74
C ALA A 40 3.62 6.82 -6.46
N ALA A 41 3.90 5.97 -5.47
CA ALA A 41 4.57 6.40 -4.24
C ALA A 41 5.97 6.96 -4.52
N VAL A 42 6.76 6.30 -5.36
CA VAL A 42 8.12 6.74 -5.71
C VAL A 42 8.13 7.99 -6.58
N ALA A 43 7.10 8.21 -7.39
CA ALA A 43 6.98 9.40 -8.23
C ALA A 43 6.57 10.67 -7.46
N CYS A 44 6.14 10.54 -6.22
CA CYS A 44 5.71 11.67 -5.38
C CYS A 44 6.87 12.16 -4.50
N ASP A 45 7.33 13.37 -4.69
CA ASP A 45 8.44 13.98 -3.92
C ASP A 45 8.19 14.05 -2.40
N ARG A 46 6.94 13.95 -1.99
CA ARG A 46 6.53 13.99 -0.59
C ARG A 46 6.35 12.61 0.05
N ILE A 47 6.58 11.53 -0.71
CA ILE A 47 6.42 10.17 -0.23
C ILE A 47 7.75 9.43 -0.36
N ARG A 48 8.13 8.74 0.72
CA ARG A 48 9.25 7.81 0.76
C ARG A 48 8.70 6.41 0.99
N LEU A 49 8.82 5.55 -0.02
CA LEU A 49 8.46 4.12 0.10
C LEU A 49 9.54 3.43 0.93
N VAL A 50 9.26 3.19 2.23
CA VAL A 50 10.26 2.65 3.15
C VAL A 50 10.26 1.13 3.18
N ALA A 51 9.10 0.49 3.04
CA ALA A 51 9.02 -0.96 3.04
C ALA A 51 7.84 -1.47 2.20
N VAL A 52 7.97 -2.72 1.80
CA VAL A 52 6.94 -3.47 1.06
C VAL A 52 6.73 -4.84 1.69
N SER A 53 5.52 -5.38 1.59
CA SER A 53 5.18 -6.71 2.11
C SER A 53 4.34 -7.51 1.13
N ASP A 54 4.67 -8.78 0.99
CA ASP A 54 3.86 -9.78 0.28
C ASP A 54 4.07 -11.15 0.95
N VAL A 55 3.04 -11.97 1.01
CA VAL A 55 3.16 -13.34 1.55
C VAL A 55 4.11 -14.22 0.75
N VAL A 56 4.39 -13.84 -0.50
CA VAL A 56 5.40 -14.45 -1.37
C VAL A 56 6.67 -13.60 -1.29
N GLU A 57 7.69 -14.13 -0.62
CA GLU A 57 8.94 -13.41 -0.34
C GLU A 57 9.63 -12.89 -1.60
N GLU A 58 9.65 -13.69 -2.67
CA GLU A 58 10.28 -13.30 -3.95
C GLU A 58 9.61 -12.06 -4.57
N LYS A 59 8.29 -11.91 -4.40
CA LYS A 59 7.57 -10.72 -4.87
C LYS A 59 7.90 -9.50 -4.03
N ALA A 60 7.97 -9.67 -2.72
CA ALA A 60 8.33 -8.59 -1.80
C ALA A 60 9.77 -8.10 -2.08
N GLU A 61 10.72 -9.03 -2.22
CA GLU A 61 12.12 -8.72 -2.52
C GLU A 61 12.28 -8.05 -3.89
N ALA A 62 11.65 -8.59 -4.94
CA ALA A 62 11.71 -8.01 -6.28
C ALA A 62 11.13 -6.58 -6.31
N THR A 63 10.04 -6.35 -5.59
CA THR A 63 9.42 -5.02 -5.49
C THR A 63 10.31 -4.07 -4.70
N ARG A 64 10.89 -4.52 -3.58
CA ARG A 64 11.88 -3.74 -2.82
C ARG A 64 13.05 -3.29 -3.70
N ALA A 65 13.63 -4.23 -4.45
CA ALA A 65 14.77 -3.94 -5.32
C ALA A 65 14.39 -2.98 -6.45
N ARG A 66 13.26 -3.20 -7.11
CA ARG A 66 12.78 -2.38 -8.23
C ARG A 66 12.52 -0.93 -7.83
N TYR A 67 11.84 -0.72 -6.72
CA TYR A 67 11.42 0.61 -6.27
C TYR A 67 12.32 1.20 -5.17
N LYS A 68 13.44 0.54 -4.89
CA LYS A 68 14.46 0.98 -3.93
C LYS A 68 13.91 1.23 -2.52
N ALA A 69 12.91 0.43 -2.12
CA ALA A 69 12.47 0.44 -0.73
C ALA A 69 13.58 -0.12 0.18
N GLU A 70 13.61 0.33 1.42
CA GLU A 70 14.70 -0.03 2.33
C GLU A 70 14.62 -1.49 2.77
N ARG A 71 13.39 -1.98 2.99
CA ARG A 71 13.13 -3.33 3.50
C ARG A 71 11.96 -4.01 2.80
N HIS A 72 11.93 -5.33 2.90
CA HIS A 72 10.77 -6.14 2.54
C HIS A 72 10.39 -7.07 3.71
N TYR A 73 9.14 -7.51 3.71
CA TYR A 73 8.55 -8.35 4.74
C TYR A 73 7.63 -9.38 4.11
N THR A 74 7.48 -10.52 4.77
CA THR A 74 6.43 -11.50 4.45
C THR A 74 5.20 -11.35 5.34
N ASP A 75 5.31 -10.58 6.43
CA ASP A 75 4.26 -10.26 7.38
C ASP A 75 4.03 -8.74 7.43
N TYR A 76 2.86 -8.30 6.97
CA TYR A 76 2.49 -6.88 6.96
C TYR A 76 2.34 -6.30 8.37
N GLN A 77 1.94 -7.12 9.36
CA GLN A 77 1.79 -6.67 10.73
C GLN A 77 3.16 -6.34 11.33
N GLN A 78 4.14 -7.21 11.09
CA GLN A 78 5.52 -6.94 11.49
C GLN A 78 6.05 -5.67 10.82
N MET A 79 5.83 -5.51 9.52
CA MET A 79 6.22 -4.32 8.78
C MET A 79 5.63 -3.03 9.39
N ILE A 80 4.32 -2.99 9.60
CA ILE A 80 3.65 -1.79 10.15
C ILE A 80 4.17 -1.45 11.56
N ARG A 81 4.34 -2.47 12.42
CA ARG A 81 4.84 -2.24 13.79
C ARG A 81 6.28 -1.73 13.82
N GLN A 82 7.14 -2.24 12.94
CA GLN A 82 8.56 -1.88 12.91
C GLN A 82 8.82 -0.55 12.19
N GLU A 83 8.18 -0.36 11.02
CA GLU A 83 8.42 0.82 10.20
C GLU A 83 7.65 2.06 10.66
N LYS A 84 6.53 1.87 11.37
CA LYS A 84 5.63 2.95 11.83
C LYS A 84 5.34 3.96 10.71
N PRO A 85 4.77 3.51 9.58
CA PRO A 85 4.55 4.38 8.44
C PRO A 85 3.47 5.41 8.71
N ASP A 86 3.56 6.55 8.03
CA ASP A 86 2.48 7.54 7.98
C ASP A 86 1.35 7.08 7.07
N ILE A 87 1.71 6.39 5.97
CA ILE A 87 0.78 5.95 4.92
C ILE A 87 0.95 4.45 4.67
N VAL A 88 -0.16 3.73 4.55
CA VAL A 88 -0.18 2.34 4.09
C VAL A 88 -0.98 2.24 2.80
N CYS A 89 -0.33 1.74 1.75
CA CYS A 89 -0.98 1.36 0.50
C CYS A 89 -1.35 -0.12 0.55
N ILE A 90 -2.60 -0.48 0.21
CA ILE A 90 -3.11 -1.85 0.28
C ILE A 90 -3.56 -2.30 -1.11
N ALA A 91 -2.79 -3.20 -1.73
CA ALA A 91 -3.02 -3.74 -3.06
C ALA A 91 -3.19 -5.28 -3.05
N THR A 92 -3.74 -5.80 -1.97
CA THR A 92 -4.05 -7.22 -1.79
C THR A 92 -5.38 -7.62 -2.44
N ARG A 93 -5.77 -8.88 -2.27
CA ARG A 93 -7.12 -9.33 -2.63
C ARG A 93 -8.16 -8.78 -1.65
N PRO A 94 -9.44 -8.63 -2.06
CA PRO A 94 -10.48 -8.05 -1.19
C PRO A 94 -10.64 -8.72 0.17
N ALA A 95 -10.52 -10.06 0.21
CA ALA A 95 -10.73 -10.85 1.42
C ALA A 95 -9.79 -10.52 2.60
N THR A 96 -8.68 -9.83 2.36
CA THR A 96 -7.72 -9.45 3.42
C THR A 96 -7.68 -7.95 3.70
N ARG A 97 -8.37 -7.14 2.90
CA ARG A 97 -8.24 -5.67 2.98
C ARG A 97 -8.84 -5.10 4.25
N ALA A 98 -9.99 -5.62 4.69
CA ALA A 98 -10.63 -5.15 5.92
C ALA A 98 -9.70 -5.35 7.12
N GLU A 99 -9.16 -6.56 7.29
CA GLU A 99 -8.21 -6.87 8.35
C GLU A 99 -6.98 -5.94 8.33
N ILE A 100 -6.37 -5.77 7.15
CA ILE A 100 -5.18 -4.92 6.99
C ILE A 100 -5.50 -3.46 7.29
N THR A 101 -6.64 -2.95 6.82
CA THR A 101 -7.11 -1.57 7.06
C THR A 101 -7.31 -1.31 8.55
N ILE A 102 -8.02 -2.20 9.23
CA ILE A 102 -8.29 -2.09 10.67
C ILE A 102 -6.97 -2.12 11.45
N PHE A 103 -6.12 -3.09 11.14
CA PHE A 103 -4.81 -3.21 11.78
C PHE A 103 -3.95 -1.95 11.59
N ALA A 104 -3.89 -1.41 10.38
CA ALA A 104 -3.14 -0.19 10.09
C ALA A 104 -3.67 1.01 10.89
N ALA A 105 -5.01 1.17 10.95
CA ALA A 105 -5.64 2.23 11.72
C ALA A 105 -5.32 2.12 13.22
N GLU A 106 -5.38 0.92 13.79
CA GLU A 106 -5.07 0.66 15.20
C GLU A 106 -3.58 0.85 15.56
N ASN A 107 -2.69 0.82 14.56
CA ASN A 107 -1.25 0.97 14.76
C ASN A 107 -0.69 2.35 14.39
N GLY A 108 -1.54 3.38 14.37
CA GLY A 108 -1.13 4.78 14.28
C GLY A 108 -0.83 5.29 12.87
N VAL A 109 -1.26 4.59 11.84
CA VAL A 109 -1.16 5.04 10.45
C VAL A 109 -2.07 6.25 10.26
N LYS A 110 -1.58 7.30 9.59
CA LYS A 110 -2.33 8.54 9.37
C LYS A 110 -3.21 8.51 8.13
N GLY A 111 -2.78 7.75 7.11
CA GLY A 111 -3.49 7.63 5.85
C GLY A 111 -3.42 6.22 5.26
N ILE A 112 -4.51 5.78 4.68
CA ILE A 112 -4.60 4.46 4.02
C ILE A 112 -5.11 4.68 2.60
N TYR A 113 -4.45 4.06 1.63
CA TYR A 113 -4.88 4.02 0.24
C TYR A 113 -5.08 2.57 -0.19
N ALA A 114 -6.34 2.14 -0.25
CA ALA A 114 -6.68 0.75 -0.55
C ALA A 114 -7.31 0.58 -1.94
N GLU A 115 -6.95 -0.53 -2.60
CA GLU A 115 -7.55 -0.93 -3.88
C GLU A 115 -9.02 -1.35 -3.72
N LYS A 116 -9.74 -1.19 -4.82
CA LYS A 116 -11.11 -1.67 -4.96
C LYS A 116 -11.13 -3.17 -5.36
N PRO A 117 -12.21 -3.91 -5.05
CA PRO A 117 -13.24 -3.59 -4.05
C PRO A 117 -12.65 -3.60 -2.64
N LEU A 118 -13.20 -2.78 -1.75
CA LEU A 118 -12.60 -2.53 -0.44
C LEU A 118 -12.70 -3.74 0.51
N CYS A 119 -13.78 -4.52 0.41
CA CYS A 119 -14.09 -5.63 1.29
C CYS A 119 -15.06 -6.61 0.61
N CYS A 120 -15.40 -7.69 1.30
CA CYS A 120 -16.28 -8.75 0.79
C CYS A 120 -17.69 -8.72 1.39
N SER A 121 -17.93 -7.97 2.46
CA SER A 121 -19.24 -7.85 3.11
C SER A 121 -19.49 -6.45 3.69
N MET A 122 -20.74 -6.16 4.03
CA MET A 122 -21.10 -4.90 4.68
C MET A 122 -20.59 -4.85 6.13
N GLU A 123 -20.54 -5.99 6.82
CA GLU A 123 -19.97 -6.07 8.17
C GLU A 123 -18.47 -5.67 8.16
N GLU A 124 -17.72 -6.14 7.16
CA GLU A 124 -16.33 -5.71 6.96
C GLU A 124 -16.23 -4.21 6.68
N ALA A 125 -17.12 -3.68 5.83
CA ALA A 125 -17.15 -2.26 5.52
C ALA A 125 -17.44 -1.41 6.76
N ASP A 126 -18.42 -1.78 7.56
CA ASP A 126 -18.77 -1.08 8.80
C ASP A 126 -17.62 -1.11 9.80
N ALA A 127 -16.97 -2.26 9.98
CA ALA A 127 -15.80 -2.38 10.84
C ALA A 127 -14.62 -1.50 10.38
N MET A 128 -14.38 -1.42 9.06
CA MET A 128 -13.35 -0.53 8.51
C MET A 128 -13.67 0.94 8.79
N VAL A 129 -14.92 1.36 8.56
CA VAL A 129 -15.38 2.74 8.83
C VAL A 129 -15.22 3.08 10.30
N GLU A 130 -15.66 2.19 11.19
CA GLU A 130 -15.51 2.38 12.64
C GLU A 130 -14.03 2.57 13.03
N ALA A 131 -13.15 1.70 12.54
CA ALA A 131 -11.72 1.78 12.85
C ALA A 131 -11.07 3.08 12.35
N VAL A 132 -11.32 3.48 11.09
CA VAL A 132 -10.71 4.69 10.54
C VAL A 132 -11.25 5.97 11.17
N GLN A 133 -12.53 5.99 11.57
CA GLN A 133 -13.12 7.11 12.30
C GLN A 133 -12.56 7.20 13.73
N LYS A 134 -12.54 6.09 14.45
CA LYS A 134 -12.02 6.01 15.83
C LYS A 134 -10.58 6.48 15.93
N HIS A 135 -9.74 6.10 14.99
CA HIS A 135 -8.33 6.44 14.95
C HIS A 135 -7.99 7.68 14.10
N GLN A 136 -8.99 8.38 13.58
CA GLN A 136 -8.84 9.61 12.78
C GLN A 136 -7.94 9.43 11.54
N VAL A 137 -7.99 8.26 10.93
CA VAL A 137 -7.22 7.93 9.72
C VAL A 137 -7.89 8.53 8.48
N LYS A 138 -7.12 9.04 7.56
CA LYS A 138 -7.59 9.41 6.21
C LYS A 138 -7.65 8.15 5.34
N PHE A 139 -8.85 7.84 4.82
CA PHE A 139 -9.09 6.62 4.06
C PHE A 139 -9.77 6.92 2.73
#